data_151d19e6a23a06bef6adbe3a5b34b597
#
_entry.id   151d19e6a23a06bef6adbe3a5b34b597
#
_cell.length_a   1.000
_cell.length_b   1.000
_cell.length_c   1.000
_cell.angle_alpha   90.00
_cell.angle_beta   90.00
_cell.angle_gamma   90.00
#
_symmetry.space_group_name_H-M   'P 1'
#
loop_
_entity.id
_entity.type
_entity.pdbx_description
1 polymer ?
#
loop_
_entity_poly.entity_id
_entity_poly.type
_entity_poly.pdbx_seq_one_letter_code
_entity_poly.pdbx_strand_id
1 'polypeptide(L)'
;MHEGRIASDRWQQTVYENAIAASGAVQAARWSNTNCGLGYVYSFNGPHSLFIDTMRTIRILGVAHQLGHCLMSENDRAVNLLRRSVEHGLATSRYIVFHGETSHAYDVRGRTAHEGTFNQNDGCFRARATQQGYSPFSTWTRGLAWAMLGYAEQLEFLSTINTEDFLQATGWQKDEVVTQYLQCARETSDHYLNEVSALDGVVYWDDGAPLLHQLGDWRGRPADPFNDLEPVDASASAIAAQGLIRLGRFLPDEQGAKYLQAGYTVAKALLAEPYLSTDPQHQGLLLHTIYHWPNRWDYVPTGRRIACGESSMWGDYHLLEMALLIQRLADNGAYPTFFLPANGD
;
A
#
# COMPACT_ATOMS: atom_id res chain seq x y z
N MET A 1 -5.92 -2.03 -16.66
CA MET A 1 -4.75 -2.61 -17.39
C MET A 1 -4.76 -4.13 -17.42
N HIS A 2 -4.91 -4.82 -16.30
CA HIS A 2 -4.96 -6.30 -16.30
C HIS A 2 -6.09 -6.86 -17.18
N GLU A 3 -7.29 -6.40 -17.00
CA GLU A 3 -8.45 -6.82 -17.81
C GLU A 3 -8.24 -6.54 -19.32
N GLY A 4 -7.56 -5.45 -19.65
CA GLY A 4 -7.22 -5.13 -21.04
C GLY A 4 -6.21 -6.09 -21.66
N ARG A 5 -5.25 -6.64 -20.87
CA ARG A 5 -4.28 -7.63 -21.39
C ARG A 5 -4.94 -8.94 -21.82
N ILE A 6 -6.01 -9.31 -21.15
CA ILE A 6 -6.77 -10.56 -21.41
C ILE A 6 -7.99 -10.32 -22.30
N ALA A 7 -8.23 -9.07 -22.74
CA ALA A 7 -9.34 -8.75 -23.64
C ALA A 7 -9.17 -9.48 -24.98
N SER A 8 -10.26 -9.90 -25.57
CA SER A 8 -10.29 -10.54 -26.89
C SER A 8 -9.99 -9.57 -28.04
N ASP A 9 -10.13 -8.28 -27.82
CA ASP A 9 -9.83 -7.22 -28.79
C ASP A 9 -8.33 -6.89 -28.77
N ARG A 10 -7.65 -7.26 -29.86
CA ARG A 10 -6.21 -7.04 -30.05
C ARG A 10 -5.81 -5.56 -29.98
N TRP A 11 -6.68 -4.64 -30.41
CA TRP A 11 -6.40 -3.21 -30.33
C TRP A 11 -6.36 -2.73 -28.89
N GLN A 12 -7.34 -3.12 -28.09
CA GLN A 12 -7.35 -2.81 -26.67
C GLN A 12 -6.16 -3.41 -25.93
N GLN A 13 -5.80 -4.65 -26.22
CA GLN A 13 -4.56 -5.26 -25.69
C GLN A 13 -3.35 -4.39 -25.96
N THR A 14 -3.14 -4.00 -27.23
CA THR A 14 -1.99 -3.18 -27.65
C THR A 14 -1.97 -1.82 -26.92
N VAL A 15 -3.12 -1.15 -26.78
CA VAL A 15 -3.22 0.13 -26.05
C VAL A 15 -2.81 -0.04 -24.59
N TYR A 16 -3.32 -1.08 -23.91
CA TYR A 16 -2.99 -1.32 -22.52
C TYR A 16 -1.54 -1.77 -22.32
N GLU A 17 -1.00 -2.60 -23.19
CA GLU A 17 0.41 -3.01 -23.15
C GLU A 17 1.35 -1.82 -23.31
N ASN A 18 1.08 -0.93 -24.27
CA ASN A 18 1.85 0.30 -24.45
C ASN A 18 1.75 1.24 -23.21
N ALA A 19 0.57 1.36 -22.62
CA ALA A 19 0.38 2.14 -21.42
C ALA A 19 1.16 1.55 -20.22
N ILE A 20 1.18 0.22 -20.09
CA ILE A 20 1.97 -0.49 -19.07
C ILE A 20 3.46 -0.27 -19.29
N ALA A 21 3.94 -0.42 -20.53
CA ALA A 21 5.36 -0.22 -20.88
C ALA A 21 5.81 1.21 -20.56
N ALA A 22 5.05 2.22 -21.01
CA ALA A 22 5.34 3.62 -20.75
C ALA A 22 5.33 3.94 -19.23
N SER A 23 4.32 3.48 -18.51
CA SER A 23 4.22 3.70 -17.07
C SER A 23 5.34 3.01 -16.29
N GLY A 24 5.71 1.78 -16.67
CA GLY A 24 6.84 1.05 -16.10
C GLY A 24 8.17 1.75 -16.32
N ALA A 25 8.40 2.25 -17.54
CA ALA A 25 9.61 3.01 -17.88
C ALA A 25 9.72 4.32 -17.08
N VAL A 26 8.62 5.10 -17.00
CA VAL A 26 8.57 6.34 -16.20
C VAL A 26 8.84 6.07 -14.72
N GLN A 27 8.22 5.03 -14.17
CA GLN A 27 8.41 4.66 -12.77
C GLN A 27 9.86 4.21 -12.51
N ALA A 28 10.44 3.40 -13.41
CA ALA A 28 11.81 2.94 -13.29
C ALA A 28 12.85 4.05 -13.44
N ALA A 29 12.57 5.08 -14.26
CA ALA A 29 13.47 6.21 -14.48
C ALA A 29 13.58 7.13 -13.24
N ARG A 30 12.56 7.15 -12.37
CA ARG A 30 12.55 7.93 -11.11
C ARG A 30 13.35 7.22 -10.03
N TRP A 31 14.68 7.21 -10.14
CA TRP A 31 15.52 6.35 -9.31
C TRP A 31 16.62 7.09 -8.56
N SER A 32 16.78 6.74 -7.31
CA SER A 32 17.91 7.16 -6.46
C SER A 32 18.55 5.95 -5.80
N ASN A 33 19.86 6.05 -5.54
CA ASN A 33 20.62 5.00 -4.87
C ASN A 33 20.90 5.38 -3.42
N THR A 34 20.94 4.36 -2.56
CA THR A 34 21.38 4.49 -1.18
C THR A 34 22.84 4.06 -1.06
N ASN A 35 23.51 4.46 0.01
CA ASN A 35 24.89 4.08 0.29
C ASN A 35 25.09 2.59 0.64
N CYS A 36 24.02 1.86 0.88
CA CYS A 36 24.08 0.41 1.17
C CYS A 36 23.89 -0.47 -0.07
N GLY A 37 23.91 0.10 -1.27
CA GLY A 37 23.77 -0.64 -2.54
C GLY A 37 22.33 -0.96 -2.94
N LEU A 38 21.33 -0.51 -2.18
CA LEU A 38 19.92 -0.52 -2.60
C LEU A 38 19.58 0.75 -3.38
N GLY A 39 18.46 0.71 -4.08
CA GLY A 39 17.90 1.89 -4.68
C GLY A 39 16.39 1.99 -4.44
N TYR A 40 15.81 3.13 -4.77
CA TYR A 40 14.38 3.36 -4.61
C TYR A 40 13.82 4.26 -5.71
N VAL A 41 12.56 4.06 -6.01
CA VAL A 41 11.77 5.00 -6.81
C VAL A 41 11.47 6.21 -5.94
N TYR A 42 11.97 7.37 -6.32
CA TYR A 42 11.77 8.59 -5.52
C TYR A 42 10.37 9.19 -5.69
N SER A 43 9.92 9.84 -4.64
CA SER A 43 8.61 10.51 -4.57
C SER A 43 8.56 11.80 -5.40
N PHE A 44 7.40 12.47 -5.42
CA PHE A 44 7.26 13.79 -6.05
C PHE A 44 8.05 14.88 -5.32
N ASN A 45 8.49 14.67 -4.08
CA ASN A 45 9.37 15.60 -3.36
C ASN A 45 10.77 15.64 -3.96
N GLY A 46 11.11 14.71 -4.83
CA GLY A 46 12.38 14.69 -5.53
C GLY A 46 13.29 13.53 -5.13
N PRO A 47 14.50 13.47 -5.72
CA PRO A 47 15.40 12.32 -5.61
C PRO A 47 15.82 11.94 -4.19
N HIS A 48 15.73 12.84 -3.24
CA HIS A 48 16.09 12.60 -1.83
C HIS A 48 15.01 11.86 -1.02
N SER A 49 13.85 11.61 -1.61
CA SER A 49 12.64 11.23 -0.87
C SER A 49 12.10 9.87 -1.30
N LEU A 50 12.03 8.94 -0.35
CA LEU A 50 11.39 7.63 -0.46
C LEU A 50 10.05 7.67 0.30
N PHE A 51 8.91 7.54 -0.41
CA PHE A 51 7.58 7.45 0.19
C PHE A 51 7.10 6.02 0.30
N ILE A 52 6.39 5.74 1.39
CA ILE A 52 5.72 4.45 1.60
C ILE A 52 4.66 4.15 0.54
N ASP A 53 4.00 5.17 0.00
CA ASP A 53 2.98 5.10 -1.06
C ASP A 53 3.48 4.34 -2.29
N THR A 54 4.77 4.44 -2.57
CA THR A 54 5.39 3.82 -3.72
C THR A 54 5.34 2.29 -3.66
N MET A 55 5.27 1.68 -2.46
CA MET A 55 5.07 0.23 -2.32
C MET A 55 3.84 -0.27 -3.08
N ARG A 56 2.77 0.53 -3.12
CA ARG A 56 1.58 0.19 -3.92
C ARG A 56 1.79 0.39 -5.41
N THR A 57 2.55 1.41 -5.81
CA THR A 57 2.71 1.79 -7.23
C THR A 57 3.77 0.98 -7.96
N ILE A 58 4.73 0.35 -7.28
CA ILE A 58 5.72 -0.54 -7.93
C ILE A 58 5.11 -1.79 -8.56
N ARG A 59 3.85 -2.10 -8.31
CA ARG A 59 3.09 -3.11 -9.06
C ARG A 59 3.26 -2.96 -10.57
N ILE A 60 3.34 -1.73 -11.09
CA ILE A 60 3.53 -1.48 -12.51
C ILE A 60 4.87 -2.01 -13.04
N LEU A 61 5.92 -2.02 -12.20
CA LEU A 61 7.22 -2.59 -12.58
C LEU A 61 7.12 -4.10 -12.79
N GLY A 62 6.40 -4.79 -11.89
CA GLY A 62 6.15 -6.23 -12.01
C GLY A 62 5.35 -6.58 -13.26
N VAL A 63 4.25 -5.86 -13.49
CA VAL A 63 3.40 -6.08 -14.67
C VAL A 63 4.15 -5.81 -15.99
N ALA A 64 4.92 -4.72 -16.05
CA ALA A 64 5.73 -4.39 -17.23
C ALA A 64 6.87 -5.40 -17.46
N HIS A 65 7.50 -5.88 -16.37
CA HIS A 65 8.51 -6.94 -16.44
C HIS A 65 7.94 -8.22 -17.05
N GLN A 66 6.74 -8.66 -16.63
CA GLN A 66 6.09 -9.85 -17.18
C GLN A 66 5.71 -9.73 -18.67
N LEU A 67 5.57 -8.49 -19.18
CA LEU A 67 5.39 -8.21 -20.61
C LEU A 67 6.73 -8.14 -21.38
N GLY A 68 7.86 -8.41 -20.72
CA GLY A 68 9.18 -8.38 -21.31
C GLY A 68 9.78 -6.97 -21.48
N HIS A 69 9.20 -5.96 -20.82
CA HIS A 69 9.70 -4.58 -20.90
C HIS A 69 10.88 -4.33 -19.95
N CYS A 70 11.74 -3.44 -20.36
CA CYS A 70 12.81 -2.88 -19.56
C CYS A 70 12.90 -1.35 -19.80
N LEU A 71 13.57 -0.63 -18.93
CA LEU A 71 13.95 0.74 -19.20
C LEU A 71 15.30 0.76 -19.91
N MET A 72 15.36 1.37 -21.10
CA MET A 72 16.61 1.64 -21.80
C MET A 72 17.19 2.97 -21.30
N SER A 73 18.37 2.93 -20.74
CA SER A 73 19.11 4.11 -20.28
C SER A 73 20.19 4.53 -21.27
N GLU A 74 20.97 5.53 -20.93
CA GLU A 74 22.09 5.97 -21.76
C GLU A 74 23.01 4.82 -22.16
N ASN A 75 23.55 4.89 -23.37
CA ASN A 75 24.39 3.85 -24.00
C ASN A 75 23.68 2.50 -24.16
N ASP A 76 22.36 2.52 -24.38
CA ASP A 76 21.52 1.32 -24.60
C ASP A 76 21.61 0.30 -23.45
N ARG A 77 21.90 0.77 -22.23
CA ARG A 77 21.94 -0.09 -21.07
C ARG A 77 20.52 -0.43 -20.61
N ALA A 78 20.17 -1.71 -20.68
CA ALA A 78 18.90 -2.21 -20.17
C ALA A 78 18.87 -2.18 -18.62
N VAL A 79 17.82 -1.58 -18.05
CA VAL A 79 17.52 -1.59 -16.62
C VAL A 79 16.39 -2.56 -16.36
N ASN A 80 16.65 -3.59 -15.57
CA ASN A 80 15.67 -4.63 -15.25
C ASN A 80 14.62 -4.11 -14.27
N LEU A 81 13.33 -4.23 -14.63
CA LEU A 81 12.21 -3.72 -13.84
C LEU A 81 11.93 -4.57 -12.58
N LEU A 82 12.15 -5.89 -12.65
CA LEU A 82 12.07 -6.77 -11.48
C LEU A 82 13.10 -6.36 -10.43
N ARG A 83 14.34 -6.12 -10.84
CA ARG A 83 15.39 -5.65 -9.94
C ARG A 83 15.00 -4.33 -9.27
N ARG A 84 14.47 -3.36 -10.01
CA ARG A 84 13.98 -2.07 -9.48
C ARG A 84 12.87 -2.26 -8.45
N SER A 85 11.93 -3.17 -8.72
CA SER A 85 10.84 -3.51 -7.79
C SER A 85 11.40 -4.10 -6.49
N VAL A 86 12.30 -5.07 -6.58
CA VAL A 86 12.91 -5.73 -5.42
C VAL A 86 13.74 -4.77 -4.59
N GLU A 87 14.62 -3.98 -5.22
CA GLU A 87 15.45 -2.99 -4.50
C GLU A 87 14.59 -1.97 -3.76
N HIS A 88 13.51 -1.47 -4.40
CA HIS A 88 12.60 -0.53 -3.76
C HIS A 88 11.91 -1.14 -2.53
N GLY A 89 11.40 -2.36 -2.62
CA GLY A 89 10.78 -3.05 -1.49
C GLY A 89 11.75 -3.30 -0.33
N LEU A 90 12.99 -3.70 -0.62
CA LEU A 90 14.04 -3.86 0.39
C LEU A 90 14.44 -2.52 1.03
N ALA A 91 14.54 -1.44 0.23
CA ALA A 91 14.81 -0.10 0.76
C ALA A 91 13.67 0.39 1.66
N THR A 92 12.42 0.16 1.26
CA THR A 92 11.23 0.49 2.07
C THR A 92 11.22 -0.28 3.38
N SER A 93 11.48 -1.58 3.36
CA SER A 93 11.64 -2.39 4.58
C SER A 93 12.67 -1.79 5.53
N ARG A 94 13.85 -1.48 5.01
CA ARG A 94 14.99 -1.01 5.83
C ARG A 94 14.79 0.38 6.43
N TYR A 95 14.19 1.32 5.69
CA TYR A 95 14.21 2.74 6.05
C TYR A 95 12.85 3.28 6.50
N ILE A 96 11.76 2.63 6.10
CA ILE A 96 10.41 3.10 6.35
C ILE A 96 9.68 2.26 7.39
N VAL A 97 9.80 0.92 7.32
CA VAL A 97 9.17 0.02 8.31
C VAL A 97 10.00 0.01 9.59
N PHE A 98 9.32 0.03 10.73
CA PHE A 98 9.93 -0.15 12.04
C PHE A 98 9.81 -1.61 12.46
N HIS A 99 10.91 -2.24 12.79
CA HIS A 99 10.95 -3.67 13.13
C HIS A 99 11.01 -3.94 14.66
N GLY A 100 11.04 -2.89 15.48
CA GLY A 100 11.13 -3.03 16.93
C GLY A 100 12.49 -3.58 17.38
N GLU A 101 13.57 -3.24 16.67
CA GLU A 101 14.92 -3.77 16.92
C GLU A 101 15.78 -2.86 17.79
N THR A 102 15.33 -1.62 18.02
CA THR A 102 16.07 -0.65 18.82
C THR A 102 15.38 -0.40 20.18
N SER A 103 16.13 0.19 21.12
CA SER A 103 15.59 0.57 22.42
C SER A 103 14.75 1.87 22.40
N HIS A 104 14.58 2.47 21.23
CA HIS A 104 13.82 3.72 21.13
C HIS A 104 12.33 3.46 21.23
N ALA A 105 11.64 4.24 22.05
CA ALA A 105 10.20 4.10 22.27
C ALA A 105 9.33 4.26 21.00
N TYR A 106 9.85 4.94 19.98
CA TYR A 106 9.17 5.10 18.69
C TYR A 106 9.36 3.91 17.74
N ASP A 107 10.34 3.04 18.00
CA ASP A 107 10.60 1.85 17.17
C ASP A 107 9.62 0.73 17.54
N VAL A 108 8.35 0.97 17.22
CA VAL A 108 7.26 0.01 17.44
C VAL A 108 7.14 -0.89 16.21
N ARG A 109 7.23 -2.19 16.44
CA ARG A 109 7.18 -3.20 15.38
C ARG A 109 5.93 -3.05 14.51
N GLY A 110 6.14 -3.00 13.20
CA GLY A 110 5.08 -2.87 12.20
C GLY A 110 4.62 -1.44 11.93
N ARG A 111 5.04 -0.45 12.74
CA ARG A 111 4.85 0.97 12.44
C ARG A 111 5.52 1.33 11.11
N THR A 112 5.01 2.34 10.42
CA THR A 112 5.63 2.87 9.19
C THR A 112 5.81 4.39 9.30
N ALA A 113 6.96 4.90 8.86
CA ALA A 113 7.09 6.31 8.54
C ALA A 113 6.45 6.60 7.18
N HIS A 114 6.03 7.84 6.94
CA HIS A 114 5.54 8.23 5.62
C HIS A 114 6.70 8.38 4.63
N GLU A 115 7.81 8.99 5.05
CA GLU A 115 8.93 9.36 4.20
C GLU A 115 10.26 9.01 4.85
N GLY A 116 11.20 8.53 4.03
CA GLY A 116 12.62 8.46 4.35
C GLY A 116 13.40 9.45 3.51
N THR A 117 14.26 10.25 4.13
CA THR A 117 15.06 11.27 3.42
C THR A 117 16.53 10.88 3.36
N PHE A 118 17.15 11.19 2.22
CA PHE A 118 18.54 10.79 1.90
C PHE A 118 19.38 11.99 1.45
N ASN A 119 20.66 11.91 1.70
CA ASN A 119 21.65 12.82 1.13
C ASN A 119 21.93 12.40 -0.33
N GLN A 120 21.72 13.31 -1.27
CA GLN A 120 21.88 13.03 -2.70
C GLN A 120 23.33 12.88 -3.15
N ASN A 121 24.31 13.35 -2.36
CA ASN A 121 25.73 13.28 -2.73
C ASN A 121 26.33 11.90 -2.44
N ASP A 122 25.88 11.24 -1.36
CA ASP A 122 26.49 10.00 -0.87
C ASP A 122 25.48 8.87 -0.62
N GLY A 123 24.17 9.11 -0.81
CA GLY A 123 23.12 8.13 -0.58
C GLY A 123 22.89 7.77 0.90
N CYS A 124 23.48 8.52 1.84
CA CYS A 124 23.28 8.27 3.26
C CYS A 124 21.85 8.62 3.69
N PHE A 125 21.25 7.73 4.48
CA PHE A 125 19.98 8.00 5.12
C PHE A 125 20.11 9.15 6.13
N ARG A 126 19.22 10.11 6.07
CA ARG A 126 19.20 11.27 6.98
C ARG A 126 18.23 11.10 8.13
N ALA A 127 16.95 10.96 7.80
CA ALA A 127 15.90 10.89 8.80
C ALA A 127 14.61 10.33 8.18
N ARG A 128 13.74 9.83 9.05
CA ARG A 128 12.33 9.66 8.74
C ARG A 128 11.63 11.00 8.80
N ALA A 129 10.65 11.20 7.91
CA ALA A 129 9.85 12.41 7.79
C ALA A 129 8.38 12.06 7.53
N THR A 130 7.52 13.05 7.52
CA THR A 130 6.13 12.88 7.14
C THR A 130 5.64 14.14 6.40
N GLN A 131 4.76 13.93 5.43
CA GLN A 131 4.04 14.99 4.74
C GLN A 131 2.58 15.01 5.19
N GLN A 132 1.92 13.85 5.17
CA GLN A 132 0.50 13.69 5.43
C GLN A 132 0.19 13.16 6.83
N GLY A 133 1.15 12.57 7.54
CA GLY A 133 1.00 12.10 8.92
C GLY A 133 1.22 13.20 9.95
N TYR A 134 0.90 12.91 11.20
CA TYR A 134 1.09 13.82 12.33
C TYR A 134 2.57 13.98 12.67
N SER A 135 3.31 12.88 12.67
CA SER A 135 4.72 12.84 13.08
C SER A 135 5.48 11.78 12.29
N PRO A 136 6.79 11.92 12.05
CA PRO A 136 7.61 10.84 11.51
C PRO A 136 7.73 9.62 12.45
N PHE A 137 7.26 9.73 13.69
CA PHE A 137 7.31 8.71 14.73
C PHE A 137 5.93 8.16 15.13
N SER A 138 4.85 8.68 14.52
CA SER A 138 3.51 8.09 14.55
C SER A 138 3.24 7.36 13.23
N THR A 139 2.08 6.74 13.12
CA THR A 139 1.67 6.02 11.93
C THR A 139 0.56 6.76 11.21
N TRP A 140 0.89 7.40 10.09
CA TRP A 140 -0.11 7.81 9.12
C TRP A 140 -0.77 6.54 8.56
N THR A 141 -2.07 6.36 8.86
CA THR A 141 -2.73 5.06 8.68
C THR A 141 -2.88 4.65 7.22
N ARG A 142 -3.04 5.60 6.29
CA ARG A 142 -3.05 5.31 4.85
C ARG A 142 -1.66 4.87 4.36
N GLY A 143 -0.58 5.44 4.92
CA GLY A 143 0.78 4.98 4.65
C GLY A 143 1.01 3.54 5.10
N LEU A 144 0.54 3.19 6.31
CA LEU A 144 0.56 1.81 6.80
C LEU A 144 -0.20 0.88 5.86
N ALA A 145 -1.41 1.27 5.43
CA ALA A 145 -2.23 0.50 4.50
C ALA A 145 -1.54 0.29 3.14
N TRP A 146 -0.81 1.30 2.64
CA TRP A 146 0.01 1.14 1.43
C TRP A 146 1.10 0.09 1.58
N ALA A 147 1.75 0.02 2.74
CA ALA A 147 2.73 -1.04 3.03
C ALA A 147 2.07 -2.41 3.06
N MET A 148 0.97 -2.56 3.80
CA MET A 148 0.23 -3.82 3.91
C MET A 148 -0.17 -4.37 2.54
N LEU A 149 -0.84 -3.55 1.73
CA LEU A 149 -1.27 -3.95 0.38
C LEU A 149 -0.09 -4.17 -0.56
N GLY A 150 0.88 -3.25 -0.54
CA GLY A 150 2.04 -3.31 -1.44
C GLY A 150 2.89 -4.56 -1.22
N TYR A 151 3.22 -4.90 0.03
CA TYR A 151 3.97 -6.13 0.32
C TYR A 151 3.18 -7.41 0.00
N ALA A 152 1.88 -7.43 0.28
CA ALA A 152 1.04 -8.58 -0.08
C ALA A 152 1.01 -8.80 -1.61
N GLU A 153 0.86 -7.75 -2.40
CA GLU A 153 0.92 -7.83 -3.87
C GLU A 153 2.31 -8.22 -4.40
N GLN A 154 3.38 -7.72 -3.77
CA GLN A 154 4.73 -8.14 -4.16
C GLN A 154 4.99 -9.62 -3.86
N LEU A 155 4.45 -10.16 -2.78
CA LEU A 155 4.51 -11.61 -2.51
C LEU A 155 3.78 -12.43 -3.59
N GLU A 156 2.59 -11.97 -4.01
CA GLU A 156 1.87 -12.57 -5.16
C GLU A 156 2.71 -12.50 -6.44
N PHE A 157 3.36 -11.37 -6.71
CA PHE A 157 4.24 -11.20 -7.86
C PHE A 157 5.44 -12.16 -7.82
N LEU A 158 6.13 -12.21 -6.69
CA LEU A 158 7.31 -13.07 -6.55
C LEU A 158 6.97 -14.56 -6.70
N SER A 159 5.74 -14.97 -6.35
CA SER A 159 5.29 -16.35 -6.54
C SER A 159 5.17 -16.75 -8.03
N THR A 160 5.03 -15.77 -8.93
CA THR A 160 4.94 -15.99 -10.38
C THR A 160 6.30 -16.11 -11.09
N ILE A 161 7.41 -15.93 -10.39
CA ILE A 161 8.77 -15.89 -10.96
C ILE A 161 9.54 -17.10 -10.46
N ASN A 162 10.20 -17.83 -11.34
CA ASN A 162 11.03 -18.95 -10.89
C ASN A 162 12.32 -18.46 -10.21
N THR A 163 12.94 -19.30 -9.39
CA THR A 163 14.07 -18.94 -8.54
C THR A 163 15.32 -18.60 -9.34
N GLU A 164 15.55 -19.29 -10.47
CA GLU A 164 16.74 -19.08 -11.31
C GLU A 164 16.66 -17.73 -12.04
N ASP A 165 15.51 -17.42 -12.68
CA ASP A 165 15.28 -16.15 -13.36
C ASP A 165 15.34 -14.98 -12.37
N PHE A 166 14.79 -15.19 -11.15
CA PHE A 166 14.86 -14.18 -10.10
C PHE A 166 16.31 -13.85 -9.70
N LEU A 167 17.12 -14.89 -9.44
CA LEU A 167 18.54 -14.71 -9.09
C LEU A 167 19.32 -14.03 -10.21
N GLN A 168 19.11 -14.46 -11.45
CA GLN A 168 19.76 -13.87 -12.61
C GLN A 168 19.40 -12.39 -12.81
N ALA A 169 18.13 -12.04 -12.63
CA ALA A 169 17.63 -10.68 -12.83
C ALA A 169 18.03 -9.73 -11.72
N THR A 170 18.05 -10.19 -10.47
CA THR A 170 18.19 -9.33 -9.29
C THR A 170 19.55 -9.43 -8.59
N GLY A 171 20.15 -10.61 -8.59
CA GLY A 171 21.35 -10.94 -7.82
C GLY A 171 21.07 -11.35 -6.36
N TRP A 172 19.81 -11.42 -5.92
CA TRP A 172 19.41 -11.88 -4.59
C TRP A 172 18.83 -13.28 -4.61
N GLN A 173 18.92 -13.96 -3.48
CA GLN A 173 18.18 -15.21 -3.28
C GLN A 173 16.67 -14.89 -3.11
N LYS A 174 15.83 -15.57 -3.89
CA LYS A 174 14.37 -15.34 -3.88
C LYS A 174 13.76 -15.55 -2.49
N ASP A 175 14.15 -16.62 -1.81
CA ASP A 175 13.60 -16.99 -0.49
C ASP A 175 13.95 -15.97 0.59
N GLU A 176 15.13 -15.32 0.53
CA GLU A 176 15.51 -14.24 1.43
C GLU A 176 14.60 -13.02 1.24
N VAL A 177 14.36 -12.62 0.00
CA VAL A 177 13.48 -11.48 -0.32
C VAL A 177 12.03 -11.78 0.06
N VAL A 178 11.53 -12.99 -0.23
CA VAL A 178 10.18 -13.42 0.17
C VAL A 178 10.03 -13.41 1.69
N THR A 179 11.04 -13.90 2.42
CA THR A 179 11.04 -13.87 3.90
C THR A 179 10.96 -12.44 4.43
N GLN A 180 11.77 -11.53 3.89
CA GLN A 180 11.75 -10.11 4.29
C GLN A 180 10.40 -9.43 3.99
N TYR A 181 9.82 -9.68 2.81
CA TYR A 181 8.53 -9.12 2.42
C TYR A 181 7.39 -9.68 3.26
N LEU A 182 7.43 -10.97 3.56
CA LEU A 182 6.47 -11.63 4.43
C LEU A 182 6.55 -11.08 5.87
N GLN A 183 7.76 -10.83 6.35
CA GLN A 183 7.96 -10.18 7.65
C GLN A 183 7.30 -8.80 7.65
N CYS A 184 7.59 -7.95 6.65
CA CYS A 184 6.97 -6.62 6.55
C CYS A 184 5.44 -6.69 6.45
N ALA A 185 4.90 -7.58 5.61
CA ALA A 185 3.46 -7.75 5.45
C ALA A 185 2.77 -8.17 6.77
N ARG A 186 3.37 -9.08 7.52
CA ARG A 186 2.86 -9.54 8.83
C ARG A 186 2.98 -8.45 9.88
N GLU A 187 4.15 -7.85 10.05
CA GLU A 187 4.40 -6.84 11.09
C GLU A 187 3.48 -5.62 10.91
N THR A 188 3.35 -5.12 9.67
CA THR A 188 2.46 -3.98 9.38
C THR A 188 0.99 -4.33 9.58
N SER A 189 0.57 -5.53 9.19
CA SER A 189 -0.80 -6.01 9.41
C SER A 189 -1.10 -6.24 10.89
N ASP A 190 -0.17 -6.82 11.63
CA ASP A 190 -0.33 -7.04 13.08
C ASP A 190 -0.37 -5.71 13.85
N HIS A 191 0.45 -4.73 13.45
CA HIS A 191 0.39 -3.38 14.02
C HIS A 191 -0.97 -2.71 13.72
N TYR A 192 -1.48 -2.82 12.49
CA TYR A 192 -2.80 -2.33 12.13
C TYR A 192 -3.89 -2.90 13.06
N LEU A 193 -3.90 -4.22 13.22
CA LEU A 193 -4.93 -4.92 13.99
C LEU A 193 -4.83 -4.68 15.49
N ASN A 194 -3.61 -4.65 16.03
CA ASN A 194 -3.40 -4.63 17.47
C ASN A 194 -3.30 -3.22 18.04
N GLU A 195 -2.90 -2.22 17.26
CA GLU A 195 -2.56 -0.89 17.79
C GLU A 195 -3.36 0.25 17.12
N VAL A 196 -3.79 0.10 15.87
CA VAL A 196 -4.24 1.23 15.04
C VAL A 196 -5.73 1.21 14.74
N SER A 197 -6.35 0.03 14.58
CA SER A 197 -7.75 -0.09 14.20
C SER A 197 -8.72 -0.02 15.37
N ALA A 198 -9.91 0.54 15.13
CA ALA A 198 -11.06 0.41 16.00
C ALA A 198 -11.67 -1.01 15.90
N LEU A 199 -12.68 -1.30 16.72
CA LEU A 199 -13.29 -2.63 16.81
C LEU A 199 -13.87 -3.14 15.47
N ASP A 200 -14.37 -2.24 14.64
CA ASP A 200 -14.89 -2.53 13.28
C ASP A 200 -13.79 -2.57 12.22
N GLY A 201 -12.53 -2.39 12.60
CA GLY A 201 -11.36 -2.37 11.74
C GLY A 201 -11.14 -1.06 10.99
N VAL A 202 -12.00 -0.04 11.17
CA VAL A 202 -11.79 1.28 10.60
C VAL A 202 -10.76 2.06 11.42
N VAL A 203 -9.99 2.93 10.76
CA VAL A 203 -8.89 3.66 11.38
C VAL A 203 -9.10 5.16 11.36
N TYR A 204 -8.55 5.84 12.36
CA TYR A 204 -8.37 7.28 12.34
C TYR A 204 -7.15 7.62 11.46
N TRP A 205 -7.03 8.88 11.04
CA TRP A 205 -6.04 9.31 10.05
C TRP A 205 -4.57 9.10 10.46
N ASP A 206 -4.27 9.09 11.77
CA ASP A 206 -2.92 8.85 12.33
C ASP A 206 -3.05 8.27 13.74
N ASP A 207 -2.23 7.29 14.11
CA ASP A 207 -2.27 6.66 15.45
C ASP A 207 -1.76 7.58 16.56
N GLY A 208 -0.98 8.59 16.22
CA GLY A 208 -0.49 9.64 17.11
C GLY A 208 -1.28 10.94 17.01
N ALA A 209 -2.47 10.95 16.39
CA ALA A 209 -3.28 12.15 16.23
C ALA A 209 -3.51 12.84 17.59
N PRO A 210 -3.33 14.17 17.69
CA PRO A 210 -3.14 14.85 18.96
C PRO A 210 -4.31 14.75 19.94
N LEU A 211 -5.55 14.60 19.43
CA LEU A 211 -6.75 14.51 20.24
C LEU A 211 -7.32 13.08 20.31
N LEU A 212 -6.70 12.11 19.68
CA LEU A 212 -7.20 10.73 19.61
C LEU A 212 -7.39 10.13 21.03
N HIS A 213 -6.47 10.43 21.95
CA HIS A 213 -6.54 9.96 23.33
C HIS A 213 -7.79 10.46 24.10
N GLN A 214 -8.40 11.57 23.66
CA GLN A 214 -9.61 12.12 24.28
C GLN A 214 -10.88 11.39 23.86
N LEU A 215 -10.80 10.51 22.85
CA LEU A 215 -11.90 9.63 22.48
C LEU A 215 -12.12 8.48 23.48
N GLY A 216 -11.26 8.36 24.51
CA GLY A 216 -11.34 7.29 25.50
C GLY A 216 -11.01 5.92 24.92
N ASP A 217 -11.77 4.90 25.23
CA ASP A 217 -11.60 3.56 24.66
C ASP A 217 -12.14 3.48 23.23
N TRP A 218 -11.47 4.19 22.30
CA TRP A 218 -11.86 4.20 20.88
C TRP A 218 -11.57 2.87 20.18
N ARG A 219 -10.62 2.09 20.68
CA ARG A 219 -10.29 0.78 20.09
C ARG A 219 -11.29 -0.31 20.45
N GLY A 220 -11.92 -0.22 21.64
CA GLY A 220 -12.93 -1.16 22.10
C GLY A 220 -14.33 -0.96 21.51
N ARG A 221 -14.50 -0.01 20.59
CA ARG A 221 -15.77 0.29 19.91
C ARG A 221 -15.56 0.56 18.42
N PRO A 222 -16.63 0.53 17.58
CA PRO A 222 -16.55 0.98 16.20
C PRO A 222 -16.06 2.42 16.11
N ALA A 223 -15.32 2.73 15.02
CA ALA A 223 -14.87 4.09 14.76
C ALA A 223 -16.06 5.03 14.54
N ASP A 224 -15.94 6.25 15.07
CA ASP A 224 -16.99 7.27 14.94
C ASP A 224 -16.54 8.38 14.00
N PRO A 225 -17.03 8.42 12.75
CA PRO A 225 -16.68 9.47 11.81
C PRO A 225 -17.32 10.83 12.13
N PHE A 226 -18.27 10.87 13.05
CA PHE A 226 -18.98 12.09 13.45
C PHE A 226 -18.53 12.65 14.80
N ASN A 227 -17.43 12.14 15.37
CA ASN A 227 -16.82 12.73 16.56
C ASN A 227 -16.32 14.16 16.27
N ASP A 228 -15.94 14.91 17.33
CA ASP A 228 -15.49 16.31 17.21
C ASP A 228 -13.97 16.48 17.40
N LEU A 229 -13.20 15.38 17.43
CA LEU A 229 -11.79 15.40 17.84
C LEU A 229 -10.85 15.07 16.69
N GLU A 230 -10.94 13.86 16.10
CA GLU A 230 -10.05 13.40 15.03
C GLU A 230 -10.81 12.67 13.94
N PRO A 231 -10.55 12.97 12.66
CA PRO A 231 -11.23 12.30 11.55
C PRO A 231 -10.79 10.84 11.39
N VAL A 232 -11.73 10.00 10.97
CA VAL A 232 -11.40 8.68 10.43
C VAL A 232 -10.86 8.81 9.01
N ASP A 233 -10.09 7.81 8.54
CA ASP A 233 -9.73 7.67 7.12
C ASP A 233 -10.24 6.34 6.57
N ALA A 234 -11.47 6.35 6.05
CA ALA A 234 -12.08 5.17 5.46
C ALA A 234 -11.29 4.65 4.24
N SER A 235 -10.57 5.53 3.52
CA SER A 235 -9.73 5.11 2.40
C SER A 235 -8.54 4.26 2.85
N ALA A 236 -7.93 4.58 3.99
CA ALA A 236 -6.88 3.76 4.59
C ALA A 236 -7.42 2.36 4.93
N SER A 237 -8.63 2.30 5.46
CA SER A 237 -9.29 1.03 5.81
C SER A 237 -9.61 0.18 4.58
N ALA A 238 -10.07 0.78 3.47
CA ALA A 238 -10.35 0.07 2.22
C ALA A 238 -9.07 -0.53 1.59
N ILE A 239 -7.96 0.19 1.68
CA ILE A 239 -6.64 -0.28 1.24
C ILE A 239 -6.16 -1.41 2.13
N ALA A 240 -6.25 -1.24 3.46
CA ALA A 240 -5.83 -2.24 4.43
C ALA A 240 -6.62 -3.54 4.30
N ALA A 241 -7.93 -3.47 4.08
CA ALA A 241 -8.78 -4.65 3.90
C ALA A 241 -8.28 -5.53 2.75
N GLN A 242 -7.89 -4.94 1.63
CA GLN A 242 -7.31 -5.69 0.51
C GLN A 242 -5.97 -6.34 0.89
N GLY A 243 -5.08 -5.60 1.56
CA GLY A 243 -3.80 -6.11 2.06
C GLY A 243 -3.99 -7.31 2.99
N LEU A 244 -4.93 -7.21 3.93
CA LEU A 244 -5.29 -8.28 4.87
C LEU A 244 -5.83 -9.52 4.14
N ILE A 245 -6.77 -9.36 3.20
CA ILE A 245 -7.34 -10.47 2.43
C ILE A 245 -6.25 -11.16 1.59
N ARG A 246 -5.39 -10.39 0.90
CA ARG A 246 -4.31 -10.94 0.09
C ARG A 246 -3.27 -11.67 0.94
N LEU A 247 -2.81 -11.06 2.04
CA LEU A 247 -1.89 -11.71 2.98
C LEU A 247 -2.49 -13.00 3.55
N GLY A 248 -3.76 -12.95 3.96
CA GLY A 248 -4.45 -14.11 4.52
C GLY A 248 -4.57 -15.26 3.53
N ARG A 249 -4.70 -14.97 2.24
CA ARG A 249 -4.71 -15.99 1.18
C ARG A 249 -3.33 -16.49 0.79
N PHE A 250 -2.31 -15.67 0.93
CA PHE A 250 -0.92 -16.05 0.67
C PHE A 250 -0.38 -17.01 1.73
N LEU A 251 -0.84 -16.88 2.97
CA LEU A 251 -0.40 -17.70 4.09
C LEU A 251 -1.14 -19.06 4.14
N PRO A 252 -0.55 -20.11 4.75
CA PRO A 252 -1.26 -21.33 5.07
C PRO A 252 -2.53 -21.05 5.91
N ASP A 253 -3.58 -21.86 5.74
CA ASP A 253 -4.93 -21.64 6.26
C ASP A 253 -4.97 -21.20 7.73
N GLU A 254 -4.28 -21.90 8.62
CA GLU A 254 -4.26 -21.56 10.05
C GLU A 254 -3.63 -20.20 10.35
N GLN A 255 -2.57 -19.85 9.61
CA GLN A 255 -1.87 -18.57 9.79
C GLN A 255 -2.59 -17.41 9.09
N GLY A 256 -3.26 -17.68 7.99
CA GLY A 256 -3.98 -16.72 7.17
C GLY A 256 -5.34 -16.31 7.73
N ALA A 257 -5.99 -17.21 8.49
CA ALA A 257 -7.38 -17.05 8.92
C ALA A 257 -7.65 -15.74 9.67
N LYS A 258 -6.74 -15.30 10.55
CA LYS A 258 -6.91 -14.05 11.31
C LYS A 258 -6.95 -12.83 10.39
N TYR A 259 -6.11 -12.80 9.35
CA TYR A 259 -6.04 -11.68 8.41
C TYR A 259 -7.26 -11.67 7.48
N LEU A 260 -7.71 -12.84 7.01
CA LEU A 260 -8.93 -12.97 6.22
C LEU A 260 -10.15 -12.47 7.01
N GLN A 261 -10.31 -12.94 8.24
CA GLN A 261 -11.42 -12.52 9.09
C GLN A 261 -11.40 -11.01 9.34
N ALA A 262 -10.22 -10.45 9.63
CA ALA A 262 -10.06 -9.02 9.84
C ALA A 262 -10.38 -8.22 8.57
N GLY A 263 -9.86 -8.64 7.41
CA GLY A 263 -10.15 -7.99 6.12
C GLY A 263 -11.64 -7.98 5.80
N TYR A 264 -12.36 -9.07 6.06
CA TYR A 264 -13.81 -9.12 5.88
C TYR A 264 -14.57 -8.28 6.90
N THR A 265 -14.06 -8.15 8.14
CA THR A 265 -14.64 -7.27 9.15
C THR A 265 -14.58 -5.81 8.70
N VAL A 266 -13.42 -5.36 8.25
CA VAL A 266 -13.24 -4.00 7.67
C VAL A 266 -14.17 -3.80 6.47
N ALA A 267 -14.18 -4.75 5.52
CA ALA A 267 -15.02 -4.65 4.33
C ALA A 267 -16.50 -4.55 4.67
N LYS A 268 -16.97 -5.33 5.66
CA LYS A 268 -18.35 -5.28 6.14
C LYS A 268 -18.72 -3.90 6.69
N ALA A 269 -17.81 -3.26 7.44
CA ALA A 269 -18.03 -1.91 7.95
C ALA A 269 -18.11 -0.88 6.80
N LEU A 270 -17.19 -0.95 5.85
CA LEU A 270 -17.11 0.03 4.75
C LEU A 270 -18.24 -0.11 3.72
N LEU A 271 -18.82 -1.30 3.55
CA LEU A 271 -19.94 -1.56 2.63
C LEU A 271 -21.31 -1.29 3.28
N ALA A 272 -21.35 -0.59 4.40
CA ALA A 272 -22.56 -0.19 5.11
C ALA A 272 -22.49 1.30 5.49
N GLU A 273 -23.63 1.88 5.84
CA GLU A 273 -23.65 3.21 6.47
C GLU A 273 -22.90 3.16 7.81
N PRO A 274 -22.21 4.24 8.16
CA PRO A 274 -22.15 5.55 7.52
C PRO A 274 -21.08 5.68 6.42
N TYR A 275 -20.33 4.63 6.09
CA TYR A 275 -19.19 4.71 5.17
C TYR A 275 -19.59 4.60 3.69
N LEU A 276 -20.57 3.77 3.36
CA LEU A 276 -21.09 3.66 1.99
C LEU A 276 -22.12 4.74 1.75
N SER A 277 -21.91 5.59 0.73
CA SER A 277 -22.89 6.60 0.33
C SER A 277 -24.14 5.95 -0.23
N THR A 278 -25.29 6.31 0.32
CA THR A 278 -26.63 5.97 -0.20
C THR A 278 -27.33 7.18 -0.83
N ASP A 279 -26.73 8.36 -0.77
CA ASP A 279 -27.26 9.59 -1.37
C ASP A 279 -26.96 9.62 -2.88
N PRO A 280 -27.98 9.58 -3.76
CA PRO A 280 -27.80 9.61 -5.20
C PRO A 280 -27.26 10.95 -5.73
N GLN A 281 -27.23 12.00 -4.92
CA GLN A 281 -26.66 13.30 -5.26
C GLN A 281 -25.17 13.40 -4.89
N HIS A 282 -24.67 12.53 -4.01
CA HIS A 282 -23.25 12.48 -3.68
C HIS A 282 -22.49 11.75 -4.80
N GLN A 283 -21.41 12.35 -5.30
CA GLN A 283 -20.67 11.83 -6.45
C GLN A 283 -19.75 10.65 -6.12
N GLY A 284 -19.32 10.50 -4.85
CA GLY A 284 -18.45 9.43 -4.40
C GLY A 284 -19.19 8.31 -3.68
N LEU A 285 -18.52 7.18 -3.51
CA LEU A 285 -19.07 5.98 -2.87
C LEU A 285 -18.61 5.82 -1.43
N LEU A 286 -17.29 5.97 -1.17
CA LEU A 286 -16.70 5.79 0.15
C LEU A 286 -16.58 7.13 0.87
N LEU A 287 -17.42 7.33 1.87
CA LEU A 287 -17.44 8.55 2.70
C LEU A 287 -16.36 8.52 3.79
N HIS A 288 -16.13 9.68 4.39
CA HIS A 288 -15.19 9.87 5.51
C HIS A 288 -13.74 9.53 5.13
N THR A 289 -13.34 9.87 3.92
CA THR A 289 -11.95 9.78 3.48
C THR A 289 -11.22 11.10 3.76
N ILE A 290 -9.92 11.01 4.04
CA ILE A 290 -9.07 12.18 4.38
C ILE A 290 -7.94 12.27 3.36
N TYR A 291 -7.70 13.47 2.83
CA TYR A 291 -6.55 13.71 1.96
C TYR A 291 -5.33 14.20 2.76
N HIS A 292 -5.42 15.38 3.37
CA HIS A 292 -4.26 16.01 4.02
C HIS A 292 -4.68 16.82 5.26
N TRP A 293 -5.07 16.11 6.31
CA TRP A 293 -5.57 16.74 7.55
C TRP A 293 -4.57 17.71 8.21
N PRO A 294 -3.26 17.45 8.27
CA PRO A 294 -2.30 18.39 8.85
C PRO A 294 -2.31 19.78 8.17
N ASN A 295 -2.51 19.83 6.86
CA ASN A 295 -2.58 21.08 6.09
C ASN A 295 -3.98 21.67 6.02
N ARG A 296 -4.99 21.04 6.64
CA ARG A 296 -6.38 21.48 6.60
C ARG A 296 -6.93 21.63 5.17
N TRP A 297 -6.55 20.73 4.27
CA TRP A 297 -7.05 20.71 2.88
C TRP A 297 -8.37 19.96 2.74
N ASP A 298 -8.74 19.22 3.77
CA ASP A 298 -9.98 18.45 3.80
C ASP A 298 -11.16 19.37 4.16
N TYR A 299 -12.31 19.13 3.51
CA TYR A 299 -13.52 19.88 3.78
C TYR A 299 -14.10 19.54 5.16
N VAL A 300 -14.40 20.57 5.93
CA VAL A 300 -15.06 20.46 7.22
C VAL A 300 -16.50 20.99 7.07
N PRO A 301 -17.53 20.14 7.22
CA PRO A 301 -18.91 20.56 7.07
C PRO A 301 -19.30 21.64 8.09
N THR A 302 -20.23 22.51 7.72
CA THR A 302 -20.75 23.58 8.61
C THR A 302 -21.24 22.99 9.92
N GLY A 303 -20.76 23.53 11.03
CA GLY A 303 -21.10 23.05 12.37
C GLY A 303 -20.30 21.85 12.90
N ARG A 304 -19.37 21.30 12.08
CA ARG A 304 -18.42 20.26 12.48
C ARG A 304 -17.07 20.85 12.84
N ARG A 305 -16.26 20.11 13.58
CA ARG A 305 -14.89 20.48 13.97
C ARG A 305 -13.83 19.75 13.16
N ILE A 306 -14.19 18.61 12.59
CA ILE A 306 -13.33 17.74 11.79
C ILE A 306 -13.93 17.47 10.43
N ALA A 307 -13.07 17.07 9.48
CA ALA A 307 -13.49 16.64 8.17
C ALA A 307 -14.26 15.32 8.26
N CYS A 308 -15.40 15.25 7.60
CA CYS A 308 -16.23 14.04 7.49
C CYS A 308 -17.20 14.16 6.32
N GLY A 309 -17.69 13.02 5.82
CA GLY A 309 -18.73 12.96 4.78
C GLY A 309 -18.22 13.04 3.34
N GLU A 310 -16.98 13.42 3.10
CA GLU A 310 -16.42 13.48 1.74
C GLU A 310 -15.81 12.16 1.32
N SER A 311 -15.81 11.93 0.00
CA SER A 311 -15.13 10.83 -0.67
C SER A 311 -13.82 11.29 -1.32
N SER A 312 -13.00 10.33 -1.72
CA SER A 312 -11.80 10.57 -2.50
C SER A 312 -11.69 9.58 -3.65
N MET A 313 -11.05 9.98 -4.75
CA MET A 313 -10.89 9.12 -5.92
C MET A 313 -10.17 7.81 -5.60
N TRP A 314 -9.13 7.85 -4.76
CA TRP A 314 -8.43 6.64 -4.33
C TRP A 314 -9.26 5.80 -3.35
N GLY A 315 -10.09 6.43 -2.50
CA GLY A 315 -11.02 5.74 -1.61
C GLY A 315 -12.04 4.92 -2.38
N ASP A 316 -12.70 5.53 -3.34
CA ASP A 316 -13.67 4.86 -4.22
C ASP A 316 -13.02 3.76 -5.06
N TYR A 317 -11.82 4.02 -5.62
CA TYR A 317 -11.06 3.02 -6.36
C TYR A 317 -10.80 1.77 -5.51
N HIS A 318 -10.31 1.97 -4.27
CA HIS A 318 -9.98 0.84 -3.39
C HIS A 318 -11.21 0.16 -2.80
N LEU A 319 -12.31 0.88 -2.58
CA LEU A 319 -13.59 0.26 -2.22
C LEU A 319 -14.08 -0.69 -3.32
N LEU A 320 -14.06 -0.23 -4.58
CA LEU A 320 -14.48 -1.04 -5.73
C LEU A 320 -13.53 -2.22 -5.98
N GLU A 321 -12.21 -2.02 -5.89
CA GLU A 321 -11.23 -3.11 -6.04
C GLU A 321 -11.40 -4.16 -4.94
N MET A 322 -11.65 -3.74 -3.69
CA MET A 322 -11.95 -4.61 -2.56
C MET A 322 -13.25 -5.39 -2.78
N ALA A 323 -14.32 -4.71 -3.19
CA ALA A 323 -15.62 -5.35 -3.46
C ALA A 323 -15.51 -6.40 -4.58
N LEU A 324 -14.79 -6.08 -5.66
CA LEU A 324 -14.52 -7.03 -6.75
C LEU A 324 -13.70 -8.24 -6.26
N LEU A 325 -12.68 -8.01 -5.44
CA LEU A 325 -11.89 -9.10 -4.84
C LEU A 325 -12.79 -10.05 -4.04
N ILE A 326 -13.62 -9.51 -3.16
CA ILE A 326 -14.54 -10.30 -2.32
C ILE A 326 -15.58 -11.03 -3.18
N GLN A 327 -16.18 -10.36 -4.15
CA GLN A 327 -17.14 -10.97 -5.07
C GLN A 327 -16.54 -12.17 -5.80
N ARG A 328 -15.35 -12.01 -6.38
CA ARG A 328 -14.65 -13.09 -7.07
C ARG A 328 -14.33 -14.27 -6.17
N LEU A 329 -13.97 -14.01 -4.92
CA LEU A 329 -13.73 -15.06 -3.93
C LEU A 329 -15.03 -15.77 -3.55
N ALA A 330 -16.13 -15.05 -3.37
CA ALA A 330 -17.44 -15.64 -3.04
C ALA A 330 -18.02 -16.51 -4.19
N ASP A 331 -17.82 -16.05 -5.42
CA ASP A 331 -18.31 -16.77 -6.62
C ASP A 331 -17.38 -17.89 -7.08
N ASN A 332 -16.28 -18.18 -6.37
CA ASN A 332 -15.19 -19.05 -6.81
C ASN A 332 -14.66 -18.70 -8.21
N GLY A 333 -14.72 -17.40 -8.55
CA GLY A 333 -14.22 -16.86 -9.79
C GLY A 333 -12.69 -16.76 -9.82
N ALA A 334 -12.14 -16.32 -10.95
CA ALA A 334 -10.71 -16.10 -11.07
C ALA A 334 -10.24 -15.08 -10.04
N TYR A 335 -9.23 -15.45 -9.24
CA TYR A 335 -8.63 -14.55 -8.25
C TYR A 335 -8.02 -13.33 -8.95
N PRO A 336 -8.38 -12.10 -8.57
CA PRO A 336 -7.94 -10.90 -9.28
C PRO A 336 -6.52 -10.51 -8.87
N THR A 337 -5.55 -11.36 -9.20
CA THR A 337 -4.15 -10.95 -9.16
C THR A 337 -3.83 -10.07 -10.38
N PHE A 338 -2.89 -9.16 -10.22
CA PHE A 338 -2.41 -8.31 -11.33
C PHE A 338 -1.29 -8.97 -12.13
N PHE A 339 -0.82 -10.11 -11.68
CA PHE A 339 0.32 -10.82 -12.23
C PHE A 339 -0.14 -12.08 -12.95
N LEU A 340 0.56 -12.41 -14.05
CA LEU A 340 0.33 -13.65 -14.75
C LEU A 340 0.98 -14.80 -13.99
N PRO A 341 0.37 -16.00 -13.97
CA PRO A 341 1.04 -17.18 -13.42
C PRO A 341 2.34 -17.44 -14.20
N ALA A 342 3.32 -18.08 -13.55
CA ALA A 342 4.49 -18.58 -14.26
C ALA A 342 4.02 -19.53 -15.37
N ASN A 343 4.56 -19.35 -16.59
CA ASN A 343 4.20 -20.20 -17.72
C ASN A 343 4.53 -21.65 -17.38
N GLY A 344 3.55 -22.49 -17.13
CA GLY A 344 3.74 -23.89 -16.86
C GLY A 344 2.63 -24.63 -16.09
N ASP A 345 1.51 -23.99 -15.78
CA ASP A 345 0.32 -24.67 -15.24
C ASP A 345 -0.92 -24.39 -16.09
#